data_80c391e80ed8a53fca42a36350e07941
#
_entry.id   80c391e80ed8a53fca42a36350e07941
#
_cell.length_a   1.000
_cell.length_b   1.000
_cell.length_c   1.000
_cell.angle_alpha   90.00
_cell.angle_beta   90.00
_cell.angle_gamma   90.00
#
_symmetry.space_group_name_H-M   'P 1'
#
loop_
_entity.id
_entity.type
_entity.pdbx_description
1 polymer ?
#
loop_
_entity_poly.entity_id
_entity_poly.type
_entity_poly.pdbx_seq_one_letter_code
_entity_poly.pdbx_strand_id
1 'polypeptide(L)'
;NTVQSRGIILASGRFIGGGLHADRKHIKETIFDLPVYQPVNRAEWHHRDFLDSRGHLVNRAGLEIDDSFRPLNSSRQPAFRTLFAAGSLLAYNDWKRMKCGAGVAITSAFGAVKSFIRINT
;
A
#
# COMPACT_ATOMS: atom_id res chain seq x y z
N ASN A 1 -17.99 -13.59 -13.39
CA ASN A 1 -17.02 -14.70 -13.26
C ASN A 1 -16.44 -14.73 -11.85
N THR A 2 -16.31 -15.91 -11.27
CA THR A 2 -15.72 -16.14 -9.95
C THR A 2 -14.45 -16.96 -10.10
N VAL A 3 -13.38 -16.54 -9.42
CA VAL A 3 -12.12 -17.27 -9.37
C VAL A 3 -11.90 -17.73 -7.93
N GLN A 4 -11.65 -19.02 -7.74
CA GLN A 4 -11.27 -19.56 -6.44
C GLN A 4 -9.74 -19.60 -6.32
N SER A 5 -9.21 -19.16 -5.18
CA SER A 5 -7.78 -19.13 -4.92
C SER A 5 -7.47 -19.43 -3.46
N ARG A 6 -6.21 -19.81 -3.17
CA ARG A 6 -5.74 -20.00 -1.80
C ARG A 6 -5.36 -18.71 -1.10
N GLY A 7 -5.32 -17.63 -1.83
CA GLY A 7 -5.01 -16.30 -1.32
C GLY A 7 -4.86 -15.31 -2.46
N ILE A 8 -4.65 -14.05 -2.10
CA ILE A 8 -4.55 -12.93 -3.03
C ILE A 8 -3.34 -12.09 -2.67
N ILE A 9 -2.61 -11.63 -3.67
CA ILE A 9 -1.57 -10.63 -3.51
C ILE A 9 -2.03 -9.37 -4.23
N LEU A 10 -2.28 -8.30 -3.46
CA LEU A 10 -2.60 -6.99 -4.00
C LEU A 10 -1.35 -6.29 -4.49
N ALA A 11 -1.28 -6.05 -5.78
CA ALA A 11 -0.22 -5.26 -6.41
C ALA A 11 -0.87 -4.20 -7.32
N SER A 12 -1.93 -3.56 -6.81
CA SER A 12 -2.84 -2.70 -7.57
C SER A 12 -2.31 -1.29 -7.80
N GLY A 13 -1.15 -0.96 -7.24
CA GLY A 13 -0.54 0.36 -7.41
C GLY A 13 -1.23 1.45 -6.59
N ARG A 14 -0.96 2.69 -6.98
CA ARG A 14 -1.49 3.88 -6.31
C ARG A 14 -2.62 4.50 -7.12
N PHE A 15 -2.63 5.84 -7.22
CA PHE A 15 -3.73 6.59 -7.82
C PHE A 15 -3.92 6.31 -9.32
N ILE A 16 -2.84 6.27 -10.09
CA ILE A 16 -2.91 6.00 -11.53
C ILE A 16 -3.26 4.53 -11.80
N GLY A 17 -2.69 3.62 -11.03
CA GLY A 17 -2.98 2.19 -11.12
C GLY A 17 -4.36 1.78 -10.61
N GLY A 18 -5.02 2.68 -9.87
CA GLY A 18 -6.37 2.46 -9.36
C GLY A 18 -6.44 1.71 -8.03
N GLY A 19 -5.31 1.39 -7.41
CA GLY A 19 -5.29 0.75 -6.09
C GLY A 19 -5.70 1.68 -4.95
N LEU A 20 -5.43 2.97 -5.11
CA LEU A 20 -5.83 4.02 -4.20
C LEU A 20 -6.67 5.06 -4.94
N HIS A 21 -7.70 5.55 -4.29
CA HIS A 21 -8.55 6.64 -4.77
C HIS A 21 -8.58 7.77 -3.74
N ALA A 22 -8.27 9.00 -4.19
CA ALA A 22 -8.32 10.18 -3.35
C ALA A 22 -9.60 10.99 -3.65
N ASP A 23 -10.40 11.26 -2.64
CA ASP A 23 -11.45 12.26 -2.70
C ASP A 23 -10.99 13.57 -2.04
N ARG A 24 -11.92 14.45 -1.70
CA ARG A 24 -11.59 15.75 -1.10
C ARG A 24 -11.00 15.65 0.32
N LYS A 25 -11.24 14.57 1.02
CA LYS A 25 -10.90 14.42 2.45
C LYS A 25 -10.05 13.19 2.74
N HIS A 26 -10.24 12.10 1.99
CA HIS A 26 -9.67 10.81 2.32
C HIS A 26 -9.09 10.11 1.11
N ILE A 27 -8.13 9.23 1.38
CA ILE A 27 -7.58 8.27 0.43
C ILE A 27 -8.14 6.91 0.83
N LYS A 28 -8.68 6.17 -0.15
CA LYS A 28 -9.29 4.85 0.05
C LYS A 28 -8.59 3.80 -0.79
N GLU A 29 -8.50 2.60 -0.25
CA GLU A 29 -8.14 1.42 -1.02
C GLU A 29 -9.38 0.91 -1.76
N THR A 30 -9.24 0.58 -3.04
CA THR A 30 -10.39 0.47 -3.95
C THR A 30 -11.00 -0.92 -4.06
N ILE A 31 -10.32 -1.97 -3.63
CA ILE A 31 -10.77 -3.36 -3.85
C ILE A 31 -11.46 -3.92 -2.59
N PHE A 32 -10.82 -3.80 -1.43
CA PHE A 32 -11.31 -4.35 -0.17
C PHE A 32 -11.68 -3.29 0.86
N ASP A 33 -11.56 -2.00 0.52
CA ASP A 33 -11.77 -0.88 1.45
C ASP A 33 -10.93 -1.00 2.73
N LEU A 34 -9.69 -1.42 2.57
CA LEU A 34 -8.75 -1.57 3.68
C LEU A 34 -8.35 -0.21 4.25
N PRO A 35 -8.05 -0.13 5.55
CA PRO A 35 -7.54 1.10 6.15
C PRO A 35 -6.27 1.58 5.46
N VAL A 36 -6.21 2.85 5.11
CA VAL A 36 -5.07 3.48 4.45
C VAL A 36 -4.40 4.44 5.42
N TYR A 37 -3.09 4.26 5.64
CA TYR A 37 -2.30 5.29 6.30
C TYR A 37 -2.24 6.54 5.42
N GLN A 38 -2.56 7.69 5.99
CA GLN A 38 -2.58 8.95 5.27
C GLN A 38 -2.47 10.13 6.25
N PRO A 39 -1.95 11.30 5.80
CA PRO A 39 -1.99 12.52 6.60
C PRO A 39 -3.44 12.89 6.92
N VAL A 40 -3.69 13.31 8.16
CA VAL A 40 -5.04 13.60 8.66
C VAL A 40 -5.68 14.76 7.89
N ASN A 41 -4.91 15.82 7.62
CA ASN A 41 -5.40 17.01 6.94
C ASN A 41 -4.93 17.04 5.49
N ARG A 42 -5.82 17.30 4.57
CA ARG A 42 -5.47 17.47 3.15
C ARG A 42 -4.43 18.56 2.92
N ALA A 43 -4.44 19.63 3.71
CA ALA A 43 -3.47 20.70 3.63
C ALA A 43 -2.02 20.22 3.83
N GLU A 44 -1.83 19.08 4.50
CA GLU A 44 -0.52 18.48 4.76
C GLU A 44 -0.05 17.54 3.65
N TRP A 45 -0.91 17.23 2.66
CA TRP A 45 -0.58 16.27 1.61
C TRP A 45 0.56 16.75 0.72
N HIS A 46 0.65 18.06 0.46
CA HIS A 46 1.62 18.64 -0.45
C HIS A 46 2.30 19.87 0.16
N HIS A 47 3.60 20.01 -0.11
CA HIS A 47 4.26 21.31 0.01
C HIS A 47 4.02 22.13 -1.25
N ARG A 48 4.23 23.46 -1.15
CA ARG A 48 4.02 24.38 -2.26
C ARG A 48 4.91 24.05 -3.46
N ASP A 49 6.19 23.77 -3.20
CA ASP A 49 7.16 23.48 -4.25
C ASP A 49 7.12 21.99 -4.61
N PHE A 50 6.95 21.70 -5.89
CA PHE A 50 6.89 20.31 -6.39
C PHE A 50 8.15 19.51 -6.05
N LEU A 51 9.32 20.13 -6.12
CA LEU A 51 10.61 19.50 -5.82
C LEU A 51 11.10 19.77 -4.38
N ASP A 52 10.19 20.00 -3.44
CA ASP A 52 10.54 20.20 -2.04
C ASP A 52 11.35 19.01 -1.51
N SER A 53 12.50 19.28 -0.91
CA SER A 53 13.42 18.24 -0.40
C SER A 53 12.81 17.38 0.72
N ARG A 54 11.79 17.89 1.41
CA ARG A 54 11.05 17.15 2.44
C ARG A 54 10.11 16.10 1.85
N GLY A 55 9.87 16.13 0.53
CA GLY A 55 8.89 15.31 -0.14
C GLY A 55 7.45 15.77 0.17
N HIS A 56 6.49 15.02 -0.30
CA HIS A 56 5.07 15.29 -0.06
C HIS A 56 4.47 14.14 0.74
N LEU A 57 3.82 14.42 1.87
CA LEU A 57 3.31 13.40 2.77
C LEU A 57 2.30 12.45 2.10
N VAL A 58 1.56 12.92 1.10
CA VAL A 58 0.66 12.07 0.32
C VAL A 58 1.38 10.87 -0.32
N ASN A 59 2.67 11.01 -0.64
CA ASN A 59 3.46 9.93 -1.23
C ASN A 59 3.72 8.77 -0.24
N ARG A 60 3.54 8.99 1.04
CA ARG A 60 3.66 7.97 2.08
C ARG A 60 2.35 7.25 2.38
N ALA A 61 1.24 7.71 1.82
CA ALA A 61 -0.05 7.07 1.99
C ALA A 61 -0.05 5.66 1.37
N GLY A 62 -0.69 4.72 2.02
CA GLY A 62 -0.79 3.35 1.55
C GLY A 62 -1.23 2.40 2.64
N LEU A 63 -1.17 1.11 2.34
CA LEU A 63 -1.52 0.07 3.30
C LEU A 63 -0.35 -0.21 4.25
N GLU A 64 -0.64 -0.21 5.55
CA GLU A 64 0.27 -0.74 6.54
C GLU A 64 0.18 -2.27 6.55
N ILE A 65 1.33 -2.93 6.69
CA ILE A 65 1.42 -4.40 6.63
C ILE A 65 2.11 -4.95 7.88
N ASP A 66 1.86 -6.23 8.17
CA ASP A 66 2.63 -6.98 9.16
C ASP A 66 3.94 -7.54 8.56
N ASP A 67 4.69 -8.28 9.37
CA ASP A 67 5.96 -8.88 8.93
C ASP A 67 5.79 -9.93 7.83
N SER A 68 4.58 -10.40 7.60
CA SER A 68 4.23 -11.35 6.54
C SER A 68 3.61 -10.68 5.31
N PHE A 69 3.70 -9.36 5.19
CA PHE A 69 3.15 -8.58 4.08
C PHE A 69 1.62 -8.64 3.98
N ARG A 70 0.92 -8.88 5.09
CA ARG A 70 -0.54 -8.85 5.15
C ARG A 70 -1.02 -7.47 5.58
N PRO A 71 -1.96 -6.85 4.83
CA PRO A 71 -2.54 -5.56 5.21
C PRO A 71 -3.22 -5.63 6.58
N LEU A 72 -3.02 -4.58 7.37
CA LEU A 72 -3.59 -4.46 8.70
C LEU A 72 -4.99 -3.85 8.65
N ASN A 73 -5.87 -4.33 9.54
CA ASN A 73 -7.16 -3.70 9.80
C ASN A 73 -7.03 -2.56 10.83
N SER A 74 -8.15 -1.95 11.20
CA SER A 74 -8.18 -0.86 12.18
C SER A 74 -7.69 -1.26 13.58
N SER A 75 -7.72 -2.55 13.91
CA SER A 75 -7.23 -3.11 15.18
C SER A 75 -5.76 -3.53 15.10
N ARG A 76 -5.07 -3.19 14.01
CA ARG A 76 -3.66 -3.52 13.75
C ARG A 76 -3.39 -5.03 13.70
N GLN A 77 -4.38 -5.79 13.28
CA GLN A 77 -4.27 -7.22 13.00
C GLN A 77 -4.40 -7.44 11.50
N PRO A 78 -3.90 -8.55 10.95
CA PRO A 78 -4.12 -8.86 9.54
C PRO A 78 -5.60 -8.83 9.20
N ALA A 79 -5.98 -8.08 8.16
CA ALA A 79 -7.38 -7.98 7.74
C ALA A 79 -7.92 -9.35 7.28
N PHE A 80 -7.09 -10.11 6.57
CA PHE A 80 -7.38 -11.47 6.16
C PHE A 80 -6.13 -12.33 6.25
N ARG A 81 -6.29 -13.60 6.58
CA ARG A 81 -5.16 -14.51 6.77
C ARG A 81 -4.34 -14.73 5.48
N THR A 82 -5.01 -14.74 4.33
CA THR A 82 -4.41 -15.09 3.04
C THR A 82 -4.45 -13.94 2.04
N LEU A 83 -4.51 -12.70 2.52
CA LEU A 83 -4.40 -11.49 1.72
C LEU A 83 -3.05 -10.84 2.00
N PHE A 84 -2.29 -10.58 0.95
CA PHE A 84 -0.97 -9.95 0.99
C PHE A 84 -0.96 -8.71 0.12
N ALA A 85 -0.01 -7.81 0.35
CA ALA A 85 0.14 -6.60 -0.46
C ALA A 85 1.60 -6.37 -0.83
N ALA A 86 1.83 -5.79 -2.00
CA ALA A 86 3.17 -5.53 -2.52
C ALA A 86 3.17 -4.28 -3.41
N GLY A 87 4.35 -3.72 -3.59
CA GLY A 87 4.58 -2.60 -4.50
C GLY A 87 4.25 -1.25 -3.91
N SER A 88 3.95 -0.30 -4.77
CA SER A 88 3.73 1.11 -4.40
C SER A 88 2.46 1.34 -3.58
N LEU A 89 1.60 0.34 -3.44
CA LEU A 89 0.41 0.37 -2.58
C LEU A 89 0.77 0.45 -1.08
N LEU A 90 1.97 0.03 -0.71
CA LEU A 90 2.41 -0.03 0.68
C LEU A 90 2.69 1.36 1.24
N ALA A 91 2.33 1.56 2.52
CA ALA A 91 2.57 2.80 3.24
C ALA A 91 4.06 3.10 3.44
N TYR A 92 4.37 4.36 3.74
CA TYR A 92 5.68 4.89 4.10
C TYR A 92 6.72 4.94 2.99
N ASN A 93 6.40 4.51 1.79
CA ASN A 93 7.33 4.49 0.67
C ASN A 93 7.22 5.76 -0.17
N ASP A 94 7.98 6.79 0.19
CA ASP A 94 8.11 8.00 -0.64
C ASP A 94 9.09 7.71 -1.80
N TRP A 95 8.64 6.90 -2.75
CA TRP A 95 9.45 6.40 -3.85
C TRP A 95 9.98 7.52 -4.76
N LYS A 96 9.26 8.65 -4.86
CA LYS A 96 9.72 9.81 -5.65
C LYS A 96 10.96 10.45 -5.03
N ARG A 97 10.90 10.73 -3.74
CA ARG A 97 12.01 11.36 -3.02
C ARG A 97 13.19 10.40 -2.85
N MET A 98 12.90 9.16 -2.49
CA MET A 98 13.91 8.14 -2.19
C MET A 98 14.41 7.41 -3.44
N LYS A 99 13.76 7.60 -4.60
CA LYS A 99 14.08 6.96 -5.87
C LYS A 99 14.18 5.43 -5.76
N CYS A 100 13.32 4.83 -4.95
CA CYS A 100 13.37 3.40 -4.60
C CYS A 100 12.22 2.58 -5.18
N GLY A 101 11.44 3.12 -6.13
CA GLY A 101 10.22 2.47 -6.62
C GLY A 101 10.45 1.02 -7.11
N ALA A 102 11.46 0.80 -7.95
CA ALA A 102 11.80 -0.55 -8.44
C ALA A 102 12.24 -1.48 -7.30
N GLY A 103 13.07 -0.98 -6.37
CA GLY A 103 13.52 -1.75 -5.21
C GLY A 103 12.38 -2.17 -4.31
N VAL A 104 11.44 -1.27 -4.01
CA VAL A 104 10.24 -1.56 -3.23
C VAL A 104 9.37 -2.60 -3.94
N ALA A 105 9.14 -2.45 -5.24
CA ALA A 105 8.34 -3.39 -6.01
C ALA A 105 8.92 -4.81 -5.98
N ILE A 106 10.21 -4.96 -6.25
CA ILE A 106 10.87 -6.27 -6.28
C ILE A 106 10.92 -6.90 -4.89
N THR A 107 11.37 -6.15 -3.88
CA THR A 107 11.54 -6.66 -2.51
C THR A 107 10.21 -7.04 -1.89
N SER A 108 9.20 -6.21 -2.03
CA SER A 108 7.87 -6.48 -1.46
C SER A 108 7.16 -7.62 -2.19
N ALA A 109 7.29 -7.72 -3.51
CA ALA A 109 6.76 -8.85 -4.27
C ALA A 109 7.37 -10.17 -3.82
N PHE A 110 8.69 -10.22 -3.67
CA PHE A 110 9.39 -11.40 -3.17
C PHE A 110 8.90 -11.77 -1.77
N GLY A 111 8.83 -10.81 -0.85
CA GLY A 111 8.38 -11.04 0.53
C GLY A 111 6.93 -11.53 0.60
N ALA A 112 6.04 -10.93 -0.17
CA ALA A 112 4.62 -11.31 -0.22
C ALA A 112 4.44 -12.73 -0.77
N VAL A 113 5.12 -13.09 -1.86
CA VAL A 113 5.05 -14.43 -2.46
C VAL A 113 5.63 -15.47 -1.50
N LYS A 114 6.77 -15.19 -0.89
CA LYS A 114 7.38 -16.10 0.09
C LYS A 114 6.45 -16.36 1.28
N SER A 115 5.80 -15.33 1.80
CA SER A 115 4.82 -15.45 2.89
C SER A 115 3.58 -16.23 2.46
N PHE A 116 3.08 -15.98 1.24
CA PHE A 116 1.96 -16.73 0.66
C PHE A 116 2.27 -18.22 0.59
N ILE A 117 3.43 -18.59 0.07
CA ILE A 117 3.85 -20.00 -0.05
C ILE A 117 3.94 -20.63 1.35
N ARG A 118 4.57 -19.96 2.30
CA ARG A 118 4.73 -20.45 3.67
C ARG A 118 3.40 -20.73 4.37
N ILE A 119 2.42 -19.86 4.21
CA ILE A 119 1.11 -19.98 4.85
C ILE A 119 0.29 -21.11 4.20
N ASN A 120 0.48 -21.36 2.92
CA ASN A 120 -0.28 -22.37 2.16
C ASN A 120 0.42 -23.74 2.07
N THR A 121 1.52 -23.93 2.71
CA THR A 121 2.20 -25.22 2.89
C THR A 121 2.16 -25.67 4.36
#